data_b17998cea435e7cb44c09b98adb31c78
#
_entry.id   b17998cea435e7cb44c09b98adb31c78
#
_cell.length_a   1.000
_cell.length_b   1.000
_cell.length_c   1.000
_cell.angle_alpha   90.00
_cell.angle_beta   90.00
_cell.angle_gamma   90.00
#
_symmetry.space_group_name_H-M   'P 1'
#
loop_
_entity.id
_entity.type
_entity.pdbx_description
1 polymer ?
#
loop_
_entity_poly.entity_id
_entity_poly.type
_entity_poly.pdbx_seq_one_letter_code
_entity_poly.pdbx_strand_id
1 'polypeptide(L)'
;MSQKALLALCVALLLPVASYFLVKGISQDSLRMPKHYYFDDTKDTIINGKLHQDTIWHQVGNFELTNQLGKTVTMDELRGRIVIANFFFPRCPSICPGLSRNMKMIQDGLKFKDLTKRIDTTFVQLISFSVDPERDSVPVLRKYADRYGVNHDMWWMLTGPKKVIYDYALEELKLGLQDGGTVDSAFIHTEKFVLIDKQGIVRGYYNGLDSASLSSLGEDVTLLMLEKDKQEKSPVLAKLLGLWPVYLIALALLAIFIRITRKPRTQTNS
;
A
#
# COMPACT_ATOMS: atom_id res chain seq x y z
N MET A 1 -36.61 -39.20 -7.77
CA MET A 1 -36.15 -38.27 -6.72
C MET A 1 -37.39 -37.52 -6.24
N SER A 2 -37.63 -37.43 -4.94
CA SER A 2 -38.77 -36.63 -4.45
C SER A 2 -38.49 -35.12 -4.71
N GLN A 3 -39.54 -34.33 -4.96
CA GLN A 3 -39.40 -32.89 -5.17
C GLN A 3 -38.64 -32.23 -4.01
N LYS A 4 -38.81 -32.71 -2.77
CA LYS A 4 -38.09 -32.25 -1.58
C LYS A 4 -36.56 -32.51 -1.67
N ALA A 5 -36.14 -33.66 -2.21
CA ALA A 5 -34.74 -34.00 -2.38
C ALA A 5 -34.08 -33.16 -3.49
N LEU A 6 -34.81 -32.84 -4.56
CA LEU A 6 -34.32 -31.93 -5.61
C LEU A 6 -34.14 -30.50 -5.09
N LEU A 7 -35.12 -30.04 -4.32
CA LEU A 7 -35.06 -28.69 -3.72
C LEU A 7 -33.90 -28.56 -2.73
N ALA A 8 -33.69 -29.56 -1.87
CA ALA A 8 -32.55 -29.57 -0.95
C ALA A 8 -31.20 -29.56 -1.68
N LEU A 9 -31.07 -30.30 -2.79
CA LEU A 9 -29.85 -30.27 -3.62
C LEU A 9 -29.61 -28.92 -4.28
N CYS A 10 -30.67 -28.31 -4.81
CA CYS A 10 -30.58 -26.96 -5.41
C CYS A 10 -30.14 -25.92 -4.36
N VAL A 11 -30.72 -25.94 -3.17
CA VAL A 11 -30.33 -25.03 -2.09
C VAL A 11 -28.87 -25.25 -1.67
N ALA A 12 -28.43 -26.48 -1.51
CA ALA A 12 -27.08 -26.83 -1.11
C ALA A 12 -26.02 -26.39 -2.16
N LEU A 13 -26.37 -26.35 -3.45
CA LEU A 13 -25.47 -25.91 -4.52
C LEU A 13 -25.56 -24.42 -4.76
N LEU A 14 -26.72 -23.81 -4.71
CA LEU A 14 -26.89 -22.38 -5.04
C LEU A 14 -26.53 -21.47 -3.88
N LEU A 15 -26.71 -21.90 -2.63
CA LEU A 15 -26.43 -21.04 -1.46
C LEU A 15 -24.95 -20.68 -1.33
N PRO A 16 -23.96 -21.61 -1.48
CA PRO A 16 -22.54 -21.25 -1.49
C PRO A 16 -22.15 -20.34 -2.65
N VAL A 17 -22.74 -20.56 -3.85
CA VAL A 17 -22.48 -19.73 -5.02
C VAL A 17 -23.05 -18.32 -4.83
N ALA A 18 -24.27 -18.19 -4.34
CA ALA A 18 -24.89 -16.91 -4.03
C ALA A 18 -24.13 -16.16 -2.93
N SER A 19 -23.72 -16.84 -1.85
CA SER A 19 -22.91 -16.23 -0.79
C SER A 19 -21.55 -15.76 -1.30
N TYR A 20 -20.90 -16.50 -2.19
CA TYR A 20 -19.66 -16.08 -2.82
C TYR A 20 -19.83 -14.79 -3.63
N PHE A 21 -20.86 -14.69 -4.47
CA PHE A 21 -21.11 -13.47 -5.25
C PHE A 21 -21.50 -12.28 -4.37
N LEU A 22 -22.24 -12.52 -3.29
CA LEU A 22 -22.64 -11.48 -2.34
C LEU A 22 -21.42 -10.96 -1.58
N VAL A 23 -20.55 -11.81 -1.06
CA VAL A 23 -19.30 -11.43 -0.39
C VAL A 23 -18.36 -10.73 -1.37
N LYS A 24 -18.26 -11.23 -2.61
CA LYS A 24 -17.42 -10.60 -3.65
C LYS A 24 -17.94 -9.21 -4.02
N GLY A 25 -19.24 -9.00 -4.16
CA GLY A 25 -19.83 -7.70 -4.44
C GLY A 25 -19.57 -6.70 -3.30
N ILE A 26 -19.84 -7.09 -2.06
CA ILE A 26 -19.59 -6.22 -0.88
C ILE A 26 -18.08 -5.94 -0.71
N SER A 27 -17.21 -6.91 -0.95
CA SER A 27 -15.77 -6.76 -0.79
C SER A 27 -15.12 -5.83 -1.82
N GLN A 28 -15.66 -5.74 -3.03
CA GLN A 28 -15.11 -4.87 -4.07
C GLN A 28 -15.38 -3.38 -3.81
N ASP A 29 -16.48 -3.05 -3.13
CA ASP A 29 -16.85 -1.66 -2.84
C ASP A 29 -16.29 -1.10 -1.53
N SER A 30 -15.76 -1.96 -0.65
CA SER A 30 -15.39 -1.56 0.72
C SER A 30 -13.94 -1.12 0.91
N LEU A 31 -13.02 -1.45 0.01
CA LEU A 31 -11.60 -1.10 0.12
C LEU A 31 -11.23 -0.07 -0.96
N ARG A 32 -11.38 1.21 -0.65
CA ARG A 32 -10.90 2.28 -1.52
C ARG A 32 -9.40 2.46 -1.30
N MET A 33 -8.60 1.95 -2.23
CA MET A 33 -7.15 2.17 -2.21
C MET A 33 -6.81 3.65 -2.33
N PRO A 34 -5.74 4.14 -1.67
CA PRO A 34 -5.27 5.51 -1.82
C PRO A 34 -5.03 5.86 -3.28
N LYS A 35 -5.37 7.08 -3.66
CA LYS A 35 -5.24 7.56 -5.05
C LYS A 35 -3.78 7.67 -5.45
N HIS A 36 -3.51 7.58 -6.76
CA HIS A 36 -2.25 8.06 -7.35
C HIS A 36 -2.39 9.55 -7.64
N TYR A 37 -1.35 10.35 -7.39
CA TYR A 37 -1.46 11.80 -7.47
C TYR A 37 -0.99 12.39 -8.80
N TYR A 38 0.11 11.91 -9.35
CA TYR A 38 0.71 12.50 -10.56
C TYR A 38 0.97 11.44 -11.60
N PHE A 39 0.80 11.81 -12.85
CA PHE A 39 1.13 10.97 -14.00
C PHE A 39 2.08 11.72 -14.93
N ASP A 40 2.97 10.98 -15.56
CA ASP A 40 3.93 11.53 -16.52
C ASP A 40 3.38 11.45 -17.94
N ASP A 41 2.65 10.36 -18.27
CA ASP A 41 2.14 10.13 -19.62
C ASP A 41 0.94 9.18 -19.61
N THR A 42 0.30 9.04 -20.78
CA THR A 42 -0.76 8.07 -21.03
C THR A 42 -0.40 7.22 -22.23
N LYS A 43 -0.46 5.89 -22.08
CA LYS A 43 -0.16 4.94 -23.15
C LYS A 43 -1.43 4.29 -23.68
N ASP A 44 -1.67 4.46 -24.97
CA ASP A 44 -2.77 3.78 -25.66
C ASP A 44 -2.37 2.35 -26.03
N THR A 45 -3.14 1.38 -25.56
CA THR A 45 -2.94 -0.05 -25.82
C THR A 45 -4.21 -0.66 -26.38
N ILE A 46 -4.12 -1.44 -27.46
CA ILE A 46 -5.28 -2.14 -28.02
C ILE A 46 -5.37 -3.53 -27.37
N ILE A 47 -6.40 -3.75 -26.55
CA ILE A 47 -6.68 -5.05 -25.93
C ILE A 47 -8.02 -5.57 -26.48
N ASN A 48 -8.00 -6.76 -27.10
CA ASN A 48 -9.19 -7.37 -27.70
C ASN A 48 -9.93 -6.45 -28.68
N GLY A 49 -9.20 -5.65 -29.48
CA GLY A 49 -9.76 -4.74 -30.48
C GLY A 49 -10.40 -3.47 -29.89
N LYS A 50 -10.28 -3.23 -28.59
CA LYS A 50 -10.71 -1.99 -27.93
C LYS A 50 -9.50 -1.18 -27.50
N LEU A 51 -9.57 0.14 -27.74
CA LEU A 51 -8.58 1.08 -27.24
C LEU A 51 -8.68 1.13 -25.70
N HIS A 52 -7.57 0.86 -25.05
CA HIS A 52 -7.40 0.98 -23.59
C HIS A 52 -6.30 1.98 -23.32
N GLN A 53 -6.61 3.03 -22.57
CA GLN A 53 -5.66 4.05 -22.18
C GLN A 53 -5.12 3.74 -20.80
N ASP A 54 -3.85 3.37 -20.72
CA ASP A 54 -3.13 3.13 -19.46
C ASP A 54 -2.41 4.40 -19.01
N THR A 55 -2.54 4.74 -17.74
CA THR A 55 -1.86 5.89 -17.14
C THR A 55 -0.47 5.48 -16.63
N ILE A 56 0.56 6.21 -17.06
CA ILE A 56 1.93 6.06 -16.55
C ILE A 56 2.08 7.03 -15.38
N TRP A 57 2.04 6.48 -14.16
CA TRP A 57 2.15 7.25 -12.94
C TRP A 57 3.57 7.71 -12.69
N HIS A 58 3.71 8.96 -12.21
CA HIS A 58 5.00 9.52 -11.83
C HIS A 58 5.64 8.71 -10.70
N GLN A 59 6.85 8.23 -10.94
CA GLN A 59 7.67 7.56 -9.92
C GLN A 59 8.75 8.52 -9.45
N VAL A 60 8.80 8.79 -8.16
CA VAL A 60 9.82 9.70 -7.60
C VAL A 60 11.22 9.23 -7.98
N GLY A 61 12.04 10.16 -8.39
CA GLY A 61 13.43 9.95 -8.78
C GLY A 61 14.31 9.49 -7.63
N ASN A 62 15.56 9.19 -7.92
CA ASN A 62 16.54 8.81 -6.91
C ASN A 62 17.18 10.05 -6.28
N PHE A 63 17.62 9.92 -5.04
CA PHE A 63 18.51 10.85 -4.35
C PHE A 63 19.70 10.10 -3.78
N GLU A 64 20.79 10.80 -3.55
CA GLU A 64 21.93 10.33 -2.76
C GLU A 64 22.20 11.35 -1.64
N LEU A 65 21.92 10.94 -0.40
CA LEU A 65 22.01 11.77 0.80
C LEU A 65 22.67 11.00 1.94
N THR A 66 23.05 11.71 2.99
CA THR A 66 23.68 11.13 4.18
C THR A 66 22.70 11.10 5.34
N ASN A 67 22.56 9.93 5.98
CA ASN A 67 21.69 9.79 7.15
C ASN A 67 22.40 10.20 8.46
N GLN A 68 21.65 10.22 9.56
CA GLN A 68 22.14 10.57 10.91
C GLN A 68 23.24 9.67 11.45
N LEU A 69 23.53 8.53 10.80
CA LEU A 69 24.66 7.63 11.13
C LEU A 69 25.88 7.88 10.27
N GLY A 70 25.84 8.85 9.33
CA GLY A 70 26.90 9.11 8.38
C GLY A 70 26.94 8.15 7.19
N LYS A 71 25.90 7.29 7.03
CA LYS A 71 25.79 6.39 5.89
C LYS A 71 25.15 7.10 4.73
N THR A 72 25.72 6.98 3.52
CA THR A 72 25.06 7.36 2.28
C THR A 72 23.91 6.42 2.00
N VAL A 73 22.74 6.98 1.68
CA VAL A 73 21.50 6.26 1.39
C VAL A 73 20.81 6.84 0.17
N THR A 74 20.05 6.02 -0.52
CA THR A 74 19.39 6.36 -1.78
C THR A 74 17.90 5.99 -1.73
N MET A 75 17.08 6.59 -2.59
CA MET A 75 15.67 6.17 -2.76
C MET A 75 15.57 4.77 -3.36
N ASP A 76 16.52 4.37 -4.17
CA ASP A 76 16.52 3.03 -4.79
C ASP A 76 16.67 1.90 -3.75
N GLU A 77 17.35 2.15 -2.61
CA GLU A 77 17.40 1.20 -1.48
C GLU A 77 16.03 0.97 -0.83
N LEU A 78 15.06 1.85 -1.11
CA LEU A 78 13.72 1.82 -0.54
C LEU A 78 12.65 1.29 -1.50
N ARG A 79 13.02 0.96 -2.75
CA ARG A 79 12.08 0.33 -3.68
C ARG A 79 11.51 -0.96 -3.08
N GLY A 80 10.21 -1.16 -3.21
CA GLY A 80 9.50 -2.27 -2.57
C GLY A 80 9.04 -1.99 -1.14
N ARG A 81 9.38 -0.82 -0.57
CA ARG A 81 8.88 -0.36 0.74
C ARG A 81 7.89 0.79 0.57
N ILE A 82 6.99 0.91 1.52
CA ILE A 82 6.16 2.10 1.69
C ILE A 82 7.02 3.14 2.40
N VAL A 83 7.04 4.38 1.90
CA VAL A 83 7.84 5.46 2.48
C VAL A 83 6.92 6.56 2.99
N ILE A 84 7.16 7.02 4.23
CA ILE A 84 6.54 8.23 4.78
C ILE A 84 7.65 9.26 4.91
N ALA A 85 7.54 10.35 4.14
CA ALA A 85 8.53 11.41 4.08
C ALA A 85 8.00 12.70 4.70
N ASN A 86 8.86 13.46 5.41
CA ASN A 86 8.57 14.82 5.84
C ASN A 86 9.82 15.69 5.81
N PHE A 87 9.64 16.98 6.04
CA PHE A 87 10.71 17.99 6.07
C PHE A 87 10.79 18.62 7.46
N PHE A 88 12.01 18.88 7.92
CA PHE A 88 12.24 19.42 9.27
C PHE A 88 13.59 20.14 9.35
N PHE A 89 13.83 20.80 10.47
CA PHE A 89 15.18 21.20 10.88
C PHE A 89 15.25 21.21 12.42
N PRO A 90 16.36 20.74 13.01
CA PRO A 90 16.52 20.54 14.45
C PRO A 90 16.31 21.77 15.33
N ARG A 91 16.53 22.97 14.77
CA ARG A 91 16.42 24.26 15.50
C ARG A 91 15.07 24.94 15.34
N CYS A 92 14.10 24.31 14.66
CA CYS A 92 12.75 24.84 14.52
C CYS A 92 12.09 25.04 15.88
N PRO A 93 11.63 26.26 16.22
CA PRO A 93 10.97 26.50 17.51
C PRO A 93 9.46 26.21 17.49
N SER A 94 8.89 25.97 16.31
CA SER A 94 7.43 25.91 16.11
C SER A 94 6.91 24.50 15.80
N ILE A 95 6.83 24.13 14.52
CA ILE A 95 6.11 22.92 14.08
C ILE A 95 6.94 21.64 14.16
N CYS A 96 8.25 21.69 13.90
CA CYS A 96 9.08 20.48 13.80
C CYS A 96 9.07 19.60 15.06
N PRO A 97 9.05 20.15 16.29
CA PRO A 97 8.89 19.31 17.48
C PRO A 97 7.58 18.50 17.49
N GLY A 98 6.49 19.08 16.98
CA GLY A 98 5.20 18.38 16.79
C GLY A 98 5.29 17.30 15.74
N LEU A 99 5.80 17.63 14.56
CA LEU A 99 6.00 16.68 13.45
C LEU A 99 6.87 15.49 13.89
N SER A 100 7.98 15.75 14.60
CA SER A 100 8.88 14.70 15.06
C SER A 100 8.24 13.79 16.11
N ARG A 101 7.42 14.32 17.02
CA ARG A 101 6.65 13.49 17.96
C ARG A 101 5.63 12.63 17.24
N ASN A 102 4.95 13.17 16.25
CA ASN A 102 3.95 12.44 15.47
C ASN A 102 4.60 11.37 14.58
N MET A 103 5.76 11.67 13.97
CA MET A 103 6.55 10.66 13.25
C MET A 103 7.02 9.54 14.19
N LYS A 104 7.43 9.89 15.42
CA LYS A 104 7.76 8.90 16.46
C LYS A 104 6.57 8.03 16.83
N MET A 105 5.38 8.61 16.95
CA MET A 105 4.15 7.88 17.22
C MET A 105 3.84 6.89 16.07
N ILE A 106 4.02 7.30 14.82
CA ILE A 106 3.91 6.42 13.65
C ILE A 106 4.94 5.29 13.75
N GLN A 107 6.22 5.61 14.01
CA GLN A 107 7.27 4.60 14.20
C GLN A 107 6.87 3.56 15.26
N ASP A 108 6.33 3.98 16.38
CA ASP A 108 5.95 3.08 17.47
C ASP A 108 4.70 2.26 17.14
N GLY A 109 3.76 2.84 16.39
CA GLY A 109 2.57 2.14 15.90
C GLY A 109 2.87 1.07 14.86
N LEU A 110 3.90 1.28 14.04
CA LEU A 110 4.36 0.32 13.02
C LEU A 110 5.21 -0.83 13.59
N LYS A 111 5.54 -0.79 14.87
CA LYS A 111 6.14 -1.94 15.58
C LYS A 111 5.09 -3.03 15.75
N PHE A 112 4.85 -3.81 14.70
CA PHE A 112 4.05 -5.03 14.85
C PHE A 112 4.76 -5.92 15.87
N LYS A 113 4.08 -6.22 16.98
CA LYS A 113 4.46 -7.33 17.84
C LYS A 113 4.22 -8.61 17.04
N ASP A 114 5.21 -9.01 16.26
CA ASP A 114 5.23 -10.37 15.73
C ASP A 114 5.20 -11.33 16.92
N LEU A 115 4.29 -12.30 16.86
CA LEU A 115 4.19 -13.40 17.83
C LEU A 115 5.52 -14.19 17.95
N THR A 116 6.43 -14.04 16.98
CA THR A 116 7.78 -14.65 16.91
C THR A 116 8.89 -13.76 17.45
N LYS A 117 8.60 -12.58 18.02
CA LYS A 117 9.57 -11.59 18.53
C LYS A 117 10.51 -10.97 17.48
N ARG A 118 10.26 -11.12 16.20
CA ARG A 118 10.95 -10.41 15.13
C ARG A 118 10.13 -9.17 14.75
N ILE A 119 10.71 -7.99 14.87
CA ILE A 119 10.14 -6.76 14.33
C ILE A 119 10.47 -6.77 12.84
N ASP A 120 9.49 -7.02 12.01
CA ASP A 120 9.67 -6.87 10.57
C ASP A 120 9.54 -5.37 10.21
N THR A 121 10.68 -4.68 10.21
CA THR A 121 10.78 -3.26 9.82
C THR A 121 10.85 -3.08 8.31
N THR A 122 10.73 -4.16 7.54
CA THR A 122 11.05 -4.15 6.11
C THR A 122 10.00 -3.49 5.23
N PHE A 123 8.75 -3.34 5.70
CA PHE A 123 7.65 -2.86 4.85
C PHE A 123 7.51 -1.34 4.79
N VAL A 124 7.85 -0.62 5.84
CA VAL A 124 7.66 0.84 5.92
C VAL A 124 8.96 1.50 6.35
N GLN A 125 9.36 2.54 5.63
CA GLN A 125 10.50 3.40 5.94
C GLN A 125 10.03 4.81 6.20
N LEU A 126 10.53 5.42 7.28
CA LEU A 126 10.31 6.82 7.60
C LEU A 126 11.54 7.64 7.17
N ILE A 127 11.30 8.79 6.54
CA ILE A 127 12.36 9.70 6.10
C ILE A 127 12.02 11.11 6.52
N SER A 128 12.99 11.79 7.11
CA SER A 128 12.91 13.22 7.40
C SER A 128 14.08 13.95 6.73
N PHE A 129 13.78 14.84 5.79
CA PHE A 129 14.77 15.64 5.09
C PHE A 129 15.05 16.94 5.84
N SER A 130 16.33 17.25 6.12
CA SER A 130 16.69 18.56 6.67
C SER A 130 16.55 19.64 5.62
N VAL A 131 15.83 20.72 5.93
CA VAL A 131 15.71 21.89 5.05
C VAL A 131 16.82 22.93 5.31
N ASP A 132 17.65 22.73 6.33
CA ASP A 132 18.82 23.60 6.65
C ASP A 132 20.12 22.76 6.70
N PRO A 133 20.45 22.01 5.62
CA PRO A 133 21.54 21.03 5.65
C PRO A 133 22.92 21.67 5.85
N GLU A 134 23.08 22.96 5.57
CA GLU A 134 24.32 23.71 5.82
C GLU A 134 24.65 23.77 7.31
N ARG A 135 23.64 23.74 8.17
CA ARG A 135 23.78 23.78 9.62
C ARG A 135 23.49 22.43 10.28
N ASP A 136 22.79 21.55 9.60
CA ASP A 136 22.34 20.26 10.13
C ASP A 136 23.31 19.14 9.71
N SER A 137 24.49 19.16 10.29
CA SER A 137 25.51 18.13 10.10
C SER A 137 25.08 16.78 10.71
N VAL A 138 25.71 15.67 10.31
CA VAL A 138 25.46 14.33 10.83
C VAL A 138 25.42 14.28 12.37
N PRO A 139 26.38 14.87 13.12
CA PRO A 139 26.31 14.89 14.59
C PRO A 139 25.08 15.64 15.14
N VAL A 140 24.63 16.71 14.47
CA VAL A 140 23.42 17.46 14.85
C VAL A 140 22.18 16.60 14.66
N LEU A 141 22.05 15.94 13.50
CA LEU A 141 20.95 15.01 13.22
C LEU A 141 20.97 13.82 14.16
N ARG A 142 22.14 13.28 14.47
CA ARG A 142 22.29 12.17 15.42
C ARG A 142 21.75 12.56 16.80
N LYS A 143 22.18 13.70 17.34
CA LYS A 143 21.70 14.20 18.62
C LYS A 143 20.19 14.47 18.62
N TYR A 144 19.66 14.94 17.52
CA TYR A 144 18.21 15.14 17.37
C TYR A 144 17.46 13.81 17.34
N ALA A 145 17.95 12.82 16.57
CA ALA A 145 17.39 11.49 16.50
C ALA A 145 17.37 10.79 17.89
N ASP A 146 18.46 10.90 18.63
CA ASP A 146 18.57 10.34 19.98
C ASP A 146 17.53 10.97 20.94
N ARG A 147 17.31 12.29 20.84
CA ARG A 147 16.28 13.00 21.64
C ARG A 147 14.87 12.46 21.43
N TYR A 148 14.53 12.06 20.22
CA TYR A 148 13.21 11.52 19.89
C TYR A 148 13.13 9.99 19.96
N GLY A 149 14.21 9.30 20.32
CA GLY A 149 14.25 7.83 20.41
C GLY A 149 14.01 7.18 19.03
N VAL A 150 14.66 7.71 18.01
CA VAL A 150 14.58 7.22 16.63
C VAL A 150 15.17 5.83 16.51
N ASN A 151 14.43 4.91 15.91
CA ASN A 151 15.00 3.64 15.45
C ASN A 151 15.69 3.88 14.11
N HIS A 152 17.01 3.81 14.09
CA HIS A 152 17.83 4.15 12.93
C HIS A 152 17.62 3.22 11.73
N ASP A 153 17.15 2.00 11.93
CA ASP A 153 16.85 1.05 10.85
C ASP A 153 15.53 1.40 10.15
N MET A 154 14.62 2.07 10.86
CA MET A 154 13.28 2.36 10.38
C MET A 154 13.07 3.83 10.02
N TRP A 155 13.82 4.74 10.61
CA TRP A 155 13.65 6.18 10.40
C TRP A 155 15.00 6.86 10.12
N TRP A 156 15.14 7.37 8.89
CA TRP A 156 16.32 8.11 8.47
C TRP A 156 16.07 9.60 8.54
N MET A 157 17.00 10.32 9.13
CA MET A 157 17.08 11.77 9.09
C MET A 157 18.21 12.17 8.15
N LEU A 158 17.88 12.84 7.06
CA LEU A 158 18.79 13.02 5.91
C LEU A 158 19.31 14.44 5.82
N THR A 159 20.59 14.56 5.50
CA THR A 159 21.28 15.81 5.15
C THR A 159 22.13 15.60 3.89
N GLY A 160 22.52 16.69 3.24
CA GLY A 160 23.34 16.66 2.03
C GLY A 160 23.27 17.97 1.25
N PRO A 161 23.54 17.97 -0.06
CA PRO A 161 23.46 19.19 -0.85
C PRO A 161 22.04 19.78 -0.81
N LYS A 162 21.92 21.05 -0.42
CA LYS A 162 20.64 21.75 -0.32
C LYS A 162 19.82 21.63 -1.61
N LYS A 163 20.47 21.80 -2.76
CA LYS A 163 19.82 21.70 -4.06
C LYS A 163 19.14 20.35 -4.27
N VAL A 164 19.80 19.24 -3.91
CA VAL A 164 19.22 17.89 -4.07
C VAL A 164 17.96 17.72 -3.22
N ILE A 165 17.98 18.20 -1.97
CA ILE A 165 16.83 18.10 -1.05
C ILE A 165 15.67 18.96 -1.56
N TYR A 166 15.95 20.16 -2.05
CA TYR A 166 14.92 21.09 -2.51
C TYR A 166 14.33 20.67 -3.85
N ASP A 167 15.15 20.25 -4.81
CA ASP A 167 14.67 19.70 -6.08
C ASP A 167 13.78 18.48 -5.81
N TYR A 168 14.19 17.57 -4.91
CA TYR A 168 13.40 16.39 -4.55
C TYR A 168 12.04 16.77 -3.95
N ALA A 169 12.01 17.76 -3.06
CA ALA A 169 10.77 18.25 -2.46
C ALA A 169 9.81 18.87 -3.47
N LEU A 170 10.34 19.68 -4.40
CA LEU A 170 9.53 20.48 -5.32
C LEU A 170 9.21 19.74 -6.62
N GLU A 171 10.17 19.01 -7.17
CA GLU A 171 10.04 18.36 -8.48
C GLU A 171 9.54 16.93 -8.37
N GLU A 172 10.02 16.15 -7.40
CA GLU A 172 9.63 14.76 -7.23
C GLU A 172 8.39 14.60 -6.33
N LEU A 173 8.43 15.24 -5.15
CA LEU A 173 7.30 15.18 -4.21
C LEU A 173 6.23 16.24 -4.46
N LYS A 174 6.41 17.15 -5.44
CA LYS A 174 5.42 18.17 -5.87
C LYS A 174 4.83 18.99 -4.72
N LEU A 175 5.59 19.25 -3.65
CA LEU A 175 5.09 19.98 -2.46
C LEU A 175 4.63 21.39 -2.77
N GLY A 176 5.28 22.08 -3.71
CA GLY A 176 4.87 23.41 -4.13
C GLY A 176 3.44 23.51 -4.66
N LEU A 177 2.92 22.45 -5.27
CA LEU A 177 1.54 22.39 -5.75
C LEU A 177 0.54 22.19 -4.60
N GLN A 178 0.95 21.55 -3.52
CA GLN A 178 0.07 21.27 -2.37
C GLN A 178 -0.08 22.46 -1.43
N ASP A 179 0.91 23.35 -1.38
CA ASP A 179 0.91 24.54 -0.54
C ASP A 179 0.44 25.81 -1.28
N GLY A 180 -0.28 25.66 -2.41
CA GLY A 180 -0.87 26.76 -3.17
C GLY A 180 0.10 27.52 -4.07
N GLY A 181 1.23 26.91 -4.42
CA GLY A 181 2.20 27.45 -5.38
C GLY A 181 3.10 28.58 -4.85
N THR A 182 3.00 28.92 -3.56
CA THR A 182 3.80 29.96 -2.90
C THR A 182 4.89 29.38 -2.00
N VAL A 183 5.46 28.24 -2.37
CA VAL A 183 6.65 27.77 -1.64
C VAL A 183 7.79 28.72 -1.93
N ASP A 184 8.16 29.48 -0.91
CA ASP A 184 9.41 30.23 -0.97
C ASP A 184 10.56 29.23 -1.17
N SER A 185 11.12 29.20 -2.37
CA SER A 185 12.24 28.33 -2.72
C SER A 185 13.47 28.56 -1.83
N ALA A 186 13.46 29.63 -1.04
CA ALA A 186 14.51 29.94 -0.07
C ALA A 186 14.40 29.05 1.19
N PHE A 187 13.19 28.61 1.58
CA PHE A 187 13.02 27.78 2.77
C PHE A 187 11.71 26.96 2.71
N ILE A 188 11.83 25.64 2.57
CA ILE A 188 10.68 24.73 2.60
C ILE A 188 10.19 24.59 4.05
N HIS A 189 8.98 25.09 4.31
CA HIS A 189 8.34 24.99 5.61
C HIS A 189 6.94 24.40 5.44
N THR A 190 6.83 23.09 5.51
CA THR A 190 5.57 22.37 5.31
C THR A 190 5.26 21.47 6.49
N GLU A 191 3.95 21.35 6.81
CA GLU A 191 3.43 20.40 7.80
C GLU A 191 3.11 19.03 7.19
N LYS A 192 3.38 18.84 5.90
CA LYS A 192 2.94 17.64 5.17
C LYS A 192 3.82 16.43 5.46
N PHE A 193 3.14 15.31 5.69
CA PHE A 193 3.70 13.98 5.51
C PHE A 193 3.30 13.47 4.13
N VAL A 194 4.26 12.95 3.38
CA VAL A 194 4.07 12.43 2.02
C VAL A 194 4.12 10.91 2.09
N LEU A 195 3.08 10.25 1.61
CA LEU A 195 3.01 8.80 1.51
C LEU A 195 3.40 8.36 0.10
N ILE A 196 4.38 7.48 0.00
CA ILE A 196 4.92 6.92 -1.24
C ILE A 196 4.79 5.41 -1.17
N ASP A 197 4.31 4.78 -2.24
CA ASP A 197 4.11 3.33 -2.28
C ASP A 197 5.39 2.54 -2.64
N LYS A 198 5.25 1.22 -2.70
CA LYS A 198 6.33 0.27 -3.04
C LYS A 198 6.94 0.51 -4.42
N GLN A 199 6.20 1.09 -5.35
CA GLN A 199 6.62 1.43 -6.71
C GLN A 199 7.30 2.81 -6.77
N GLY A 200 7.24 3.60 -5.69
CA GLY A 200 7.75 4.96 -5.63
C GLY A 200 6.75 6.00 -6.15
N ILE A 201 5.46 5.71 -6.11
CA ILE A 201 4.40 6.62 -6.55
C ILE A 201 3.80 7.34 -5.33
N VAL A 202 3.61 8.66 -5.43
CA VAL A 202 2.97 9.44 -4.36
C VAL A 202 1.49 9.08 -4.26
N ARG A 203 1.07 8.67 -3.07
CA ARG A 203 -0.28 8.19 -2.76
C ARG A 203 -1.07 9.13 -1.84
N GLY A 204 -0.41 10.08 -1.19
CA GLY A 204 -1.10 11.03 -0.32
C GLY A 204 -0.22 12.09 0.32
N TYR A 205 -0.90 13.17 0.76
CA TYR A 205 -0.35 14.26 1.54
C TYR A 205 -1.21 14.46 2.77
N TYR A 206 -0.61 14.39 3.94
CA TYR A 206 -1.33 14.42 5.22
C TYR A 206 -0.78 15.55 6.09
N ASN A 207 -1.65 16.27 6.77
CA ASN A 207 -1.19 17.23 7.75
C ASN A 207 -0.59 16.48 8.97
N GLY A 208 0.72 16.61 9.15
CA GLY A 208 1.46 15.92 10.21
C GLY A 208 1.18 16.42 11.62
N LEU A 209 0.38 17.50 11.77
CA LEU A 209 -0.04 18.04 13.07
C LEU A 209 -1.54 17.78 13.37
N ASP A 210 -2.30 17.30 12.40
CA ASP A 210 -3.72 17.00 12.56
C ASP A 210 -3.96 15.50 12.83
N SER A 211 -4.64 15.19 13.92
CA SER A 211 -4.89 13.80 14.36
C SER A 211 -5.78 13.01 13.38
N ALA A 212 -6.76 13.66 12.75
CA ALA A 212 -7.63 13.00 11.78
C ALA A 212 -6.85 12.63 10.51
N SER A 213 -5.99 13.55 10.05
CA SER A 213 -5.10 13.33 8.92
C SER A 213 -4.09 12.21 9.18
N LEU A 214 -3.54 12.14 10.40
CA LEU A 214 -2.64 11.06 10.82
C LEU A 214 -3.35 9.69 10.91
N SER A 215 -4.61 9.68 11.34
CA SER A 215 -5.43 8.45 11.33
C SER A 215 -5.62 7.96 9.89
N SER A 216 -5.98 8.85 8.96
CA SER A 216 -6.12 8.53 7.54
C SER A 216 -4.80 8.02 6.92
N LEU A 217 -3.66 8.64 7.30
CA LEU A 217 -2.34 8.14 6.90
C LEU A 217 -2.12 6.69 7.36
N GLY A 218 -2.46 6.36 8.62
CA GLY A 218 -2.33 5.01 9.17
C GLY A 218 -3.21 3.98 8.45
N GLU A 219 -4.44 4.36 8.10
CA GLU A 219 -5.35 3.54 7.30
C GLU A 219 -4.79 3.29 5.90
N ASP A 220 -4.33 4.33 5.22
CA ASP A 220 -3.77 4.25 3.87
C ASP A 220 -2.47 3.44 3.82
N VAL A 221 -1.59 3.56 4.81
CA VAL A 221 -0.41 2.70 4.97
C VAL A 221 -0.83 1.23 5.08
N THR A 222 -1.84 0.94 5.89
CA THR A 222 -2.35 -0.43 6.06
C THR A 222 -2.91 -0.98 4.74
N LEU A 223 -3.65 -0.17 3.99
CA LEU A 223 -4.17 -0.55 2.68
C LEU A 223 -3.04 -0.83 1.67
N LEU A 224 -2.01 0.02 1.63
CA LEU A 224 -0.83 -0.17 0.76
C LEU A 224 -0.02 -1.42 1.14
N MET A 225 0.03 -1.79 2.42
CA MET A 225 0.65 -3.05 2.84
C MET A 225 -0.07 -4.27 2.27
N LEU A 226 -1.39 -4.18 2.12
CA LEU A 226 -2.26 -5.23 1.56
C LEU A 226 -2.35 -5.17 0.03
N GLU A 227 -1.90 -4.09 -0.60
CA GLU A 227 -1.89 -3.94 -2.05
C GLU A 227 -0.99 -5.00 -2.68
N LYS A 228 -1.59 -5.88 -3.49
CA LYS A 228 -0.86 -6.91 -4.23
C LYS A 228 -0.20 -6.29 -5.46
N ASP A 229 1.05 -6.63 -5.70
CA ASP A 229 1.70 -6.30 -6.96
C ASP A 229 0.89 -6.86 -8.12
N LYS A 230 0.57 -6.01 -9.11
CA LYS A 230 -0.22 -6.39 -10.29
C LYS A 230 0.35 -7.58 -11.07
N GLN A 231 1.58 -8.00 -10.80
CA GLN A 231 2.24 -9.15 -11.45
C GLN A 231 1.95 -10.50 -10.79
N GLU A 232 1.48 -10.54 -9.56
CA GLU A 232 1.07 -11.81 -8.96
C GLU A 232 -0.34 -12.19 -9.42
N LYS A 233 -0.41 -13.04 -10.45
CA LYS A 233 -1.63 -13.79 -10.79
C LYS A 233 -2.11 -14.47 -9.52
N SER A 234 -3.34 -14.16 -9.08
CA SER A 234 -3.90 -14.67 -7.84
C SER A 234 -3.68 -16.20 -7.76
N PRO A 235 -2.88 -16.70 -6.81
CA PRO A 235 -2.57 -18.12 -6.73
C PRO A 235 -3.82 -18.97 -6.45
N VAL A 236 -4.88 -18.33 -5.97
CA VAL A 236 -6.18 -18.94 -5.69
C VAL A 236 -6.91 -19.32 -6.99
N LEU A 237 -6.89 -18.44 -8.00
CA LEU A 237 -7.53 -18.71 -9.29
C LEU A 237 -6.82 -19.84 -10.05
N ALA A 238 -5.49 -19.87 -10.01
CA ALA A 238 -4.70 -20.94 -10.60
C ALA A 238 -4.92 -22.29 -9.88
N LYS A 239 -5.05 -22.28 -8.54
CA LYS A 239 -5.37 -23.48 -7.75
C LYS A 239 -6.81 -23.97 -8.01
N LEU A 240 -7.79 -23.07 -8.12
CA LEU A 240 -9.18 -23.42 -8.45
C LEU A 240 -9.30 -23.99 -9.88
N LEU A 241 -8.59 -23.39 -10.84
CA LEU A 241 -8.51 -23.94 -12.20
C LEU A 241 -7.80 -25.30 -12.22
N GLY A 242 -6.81 -25.54 -11.36
CA GLY A 242 -6.16 -26.85 -11.21
C GLY A 242 -7.04 -27.94 -10.62
N LEU A 243 -8.16 -27.58 -9.97
CA LEU A 243 -9.11 -28.54 -9.39
C LEU A 243 -10.22 -29.01 -10.37
N TRP A 244 -10.21 -28.53 -11.65
CA TRP A 244 -11.21 -28.94 -12.64
C TRP A 244 -11.38 -30.47 -12.80
N PRO A 245 -10.32 -31.32 -12.69
CA PRO A 245 -10.53 -32.77 -12.78
C PRO A 245 -11.35 -33.32 -11.61
N VAL A 246 -11.17 -32.74 -10.40
CA VAL A 246 -11.92 -33.14 -9.20
C VAL A 246 -13.40 -32.82 -9.36
N TYR A 247 -13.75 -31.69 -9.96
CA TYR A 247 -15.14 -31.33 -10.27
C TYR A 247 -15.76 -32.27 -11.29
N LEU A 248 -15.00 -32.69 -12.32
CA LEU A 248 -15.49 -33.68 -13.30
C LEU A 248 -15.74 -35.06 -12.67
N ILE A 249 -14.84 -35.50 -11.78
CA ILE A 249 -15.01 -36.78 -11.07
C ILE A 249 -16.26 -36.73 -10.17
N ALA A 250 -16.44 -35.61 -9.43
CA ALA A 250 -17.62 -35.41 -8.58
C ALA A 250 -18.93 -35.43 -9.39
N LEU A 251 -18.95 -34.78 -10.55
CA LEU A 251 -20.10 -34.79 -11.47
C LEU A 251 -20.38 -36.18 -12.02
N ALA A 252 -19.33 -36.93 -12.40
CA ALA A 252 -19.47 -38.30 -12.88
C ALA A 252 -20.02 -39.22 -11.79
N LEU A 253 -19.53 -39.15 -10.57
CA LEU A 253 -20.02 -39.91 -9.44
C LEU A 253 -21.49 -39.57 -9.11
N LEU A 254 -21.87 -38.29 -9.17
CA LEU A 254 -23.25 -37.85 -8.99
C LEU A 254 -24.17 -38.41 -10.08
N ALA A 255 -23.71 -38.38 -11.34
CA ALA A 255 -24.47 -38.96 -12.47
C ALA A 255 -24.69 -40.50 -12.30
N ILE A 256 -23.63 -41.22 -11.89
CA ILE A 256 -23.71 -42.66 -11.58
C ILE A 256 -24.66 -42.90 -10.43
N PHE A 257 -24.59 -42.15 -9.36
CA PHE A 257 -25.48 -42.25 -8.22
C PHE A 257 -26.95 -42.01 -8.60
N ILE A 258 -27.24 -40.99 -9.40
CA ILE A 258 -28.59 -40.72 -9.94
C ILE A 258 -29.08 -41.87 -10.81
N ARG A 259 -28.19 -42.48 -11.61
CA ARG A 259 -28.56 -43.61 -12.47
C ARG A 259 -28.87 -44.88 -11.69
N ILE A 260 -28.14 -45.15 -10.61
CA ILE A 260 -28.37 -46.31 -9.71
C ILE A 260 -29.66 -46.15 -8.89
N THR A 261 -29.95 -44.91 -8.44
CA THR A 261 -31.15 -44.63 -7.63
C THR A 261 -32.44 -44.49 -8.42
N ARG A 262 -32.38 -44.40 -9.77
CA ARG A 262 -33.55 -44.46 -10.63
C ARG A 262 -34.02 -45.93 -10.74
N LYS A 263 -34.92 -46.36 -9.82
CA LYS A 263 -35.64 -47.65 -9.99
C LYS A 263 -36.42 -47.63 -11.31
N PRO A 264 -36.36 -48.75 -12.11
CA PRO A 264 -37.21 -48.84 -13.29
C PRO A 264 -38.67 -48.85 -12.84
N ARG A 265 -39.49 -47.97 -13.42
CA ARG A 265 -40.96 -48.09 -13.30
C ARG A 265 -41.38 -49.38 -13.99
N THR A 266 -41.69 -50.37 -13.23
CA THR A 266 -42.42 -51.55 -13.72
C THR A 266 -43.77 -51.07 -14.25
N GLN A 267 -44.01 -51.21 -15.53
CA GLN A 267 -45.31 -51.07 -16.14
C GLN A 267 -46.10 -52.29 -15.68
N THR A 268 -47.10 -52.11 -14.83
CA THR A 268 -48.18 -53.07 -14.62
C THR A 268 -49.18 -52.88 -15.74
N ASN A 269 -49.10 -53.72 -16.76
CA ASN A 269 -50.18 -53.91 -17.71
C ASN A 269 -51.29 -54.82 -16.98
N SER A 270 -52.48 -54.32 -16.91
CA SER A 270 -53.71 -55.08 -16.79
C SER A 270 -54.76 -54.38 -17.65
#